data_bc1d372c17f691d1f1c5b64674257957
#
_entry.id   bc1d372c17f691d1f1c5b64674257957
#
_cell.length_a   1.000
_cell.length_b   1.000
_cell.length_c   1.000
_cell.angle_alpha   90.00
_cell.angle_beta   90.00
_cell.angle_gamma   90.00
#
_symmetry.space_group_name_H-M   'P 1'
#
loop_
_entity.id
_entity.type
_entity.pdbx_description
1 polymer ?
#
loop_
_entity_poly.entity_id
_entity_poly.type
_entity_poly.pdbx_seq_one_letter_code
_entity_poly.pdbx_strand_id
1 'polypeptide(L)'
;QTSHGLLPVPGPAVAALARGVPIYADGPRCELATPTGVALLRTLASEFGPLPRMRSMAVGYGAGDHDPDGWPNVLRLFVEEEPTSAANQTERMIQIETNLDDLSPQTYEYIMEQLFQVGAVDVVLAPVVMKKNRPGILLSCLATENRTDAVIEVLFQETTTLGVRLHEVRRRVLTRRFVPVTTQGGVVRMKVAEVGAGWEKAAPEYEDCKAIAQRTGYPLKTVMEDALMAYRRGRKKTRITTARGRA
;
A
#
# COMPACT_ATOMS: atom_id res chain seq x y z
N GLN A 1 -19.72 -34.91 21.82
CA GLN A 1 -19.42 -36.32 21.60
C GLN A 1 -19.56 -36.61 20.12
N THR A 2 -18.52 -37.13 19.53
CA THR A 2 -18.52 -37.61 18.14
C THR A 2 -18.46 -39.12 18.15
N SER A 3 -18.67 -39.78 16.99
CA SER A 3 -18.47 -41.24 16.81
C SER A 3 -17.05 -41.70 17.22
N HIS A 4 -16.14 -40.82 17.46
CA HIS A 4 -14.74 -41.06 17.84
C HIS A 4 -14.38 -40.62 19.27
N GLY A 5 -15.39 -40.32 20.12
CA GLY A 5 -15.19 -39.92 21.52
C GLY A 5 -15.17 -38.39 21.74
N LEU A 6 -14.53 -37.97 22.86
CA LEU A 6 -14.35 -36.56 23.20
C LEU A 6 -13.16 -36.00 22.40
N LEU A 7 -13.42 -34.98 21.59
CA LEU A 7 -12.38 -34.21 20.91
C LEU A 7 -12.17 -32.88 21.62
N PRO A 8 -10.94 -32.34 21.64
CA PRO A 8 -10.66 -30.98 22.11
C PRO A 8 -11.34 -29.94 21.21
N VAL A 9 -11.59 -28.75 21.76
CA VAL A 9 -12.07 -27.58 20.99
C VAL A 9 -10.94 -26.55 20.98
N PRO A 10 -10.48 -26.10 19.77
CA PRO A 10 -10.89 -26.56 18.45
C PRO A 10 -10.46 -28.00 18.13
N GLY A 11 -11.19 -28.67 17.23
CA GLY A 11 -10.80 -30.01 16.73
C GLY A 11 -9.46 -30.00 16.00
N PRO A 12 -8.75 -31.17 15.92
CA PRO A 12 -7.39 -31.23 15.36
C PRO A 12 -7.26 -30.65 13.94
N ALA A 13 -8.25 -30.85 13.09
CA ALA A 13 -8.26 -30.31 11.73
C ALA A 13 -8.36 -28.78 11.72
N VAL A 14 -9.22 -28.19 12.56
CA VAL A 14 -9.36 -26.74 12.71
C VAL A 14 -8.07 -26.15 13.28
N ALA A 15 -7.49 -26.77 14.31
CA ALA A 15 -6.23 -26.31 14.89
C ALA A 15 -5.09 -26.30 13.87
N ALA A 16 -5.02 -27.32 13.00
CA ALA A 16 -4.02 -27.38 11.93
C ALA A 16 -4.22 -26.29 10.87
N LEU A 17 -5.47 -26.07 10.46
CA LEU A 17 -5.83 -25.03 9.47
C LEU A 17 -5.66 -23.61 10.04
N ALA A 18 -5.82 -23.40 11.34
CA ALA A 18 -5.70 -22.10 11.98
C ALA A 18 -4.26 -21.68 12.33
N ARG A 19 -3.23 -22.43 11.89
CA ARG A 19 -1.84 -22.05 12.13
C ARG A 19 -1.54 -20.65 11.56
N GLY A 20 -1.00 -19.76 12.38
CA GLY A 20 -0.66 -18.39 12.00
C GLY A 20 -1.87 -17.43 11.91
N VAL A 21 -3.05 -17.89 12.31
CA VAL A 21 -4.26 -17.05 12.41
C VAL A 21 -4.54 -16.80 13.90
N PRO A 22 -4.87 -15.56 14.31
CA PRO A 22 -5.30 -15.28 15.68
C PRO A 22 -6.55 -16.10 16.03
N ILE A 23 -6.50 -16.81 17.15
CA ILE A 23 -7.64 -17.59 17.68
C ILE A 23 -7.94 -17.16 19.11
N TYR A 24 -9.18 -17.32 19.53
CA TYR A 24 -9.61 -17.08 20.91
C TYR A 24 -10.53 -18.21 21.36
N ALA A 25 -10.71 -18.38 22.66
CA ALA A 25 -11.42 -19.50 23.27
C ALA A 25 -12.68 -19.07 24.04
N ASP A 26 -13.14 -17.83 23.83
CA ASP A 26 -14.37 -17.34 24.44
C ASP A 26 -15.58 -17.92 23.70
N GLY A 27 -16.48 -18.56 24.42
CA GLY A 27 -17.68 -19.11 23.82
C GLY A 27 -18.14 -20.45 24.40
N PRO A 28 -19.10 -21.12 23.76
CA PRO A 28 -19.63 -22.41 24.20
C PRO A 28 -18.58 -23.50 24.01
N ARG A 29 -18.69 -24.58 24.81
CA ARG A 29 -17.77 -25.73 24.74
C ARG A 29 -18.13 -26.67 23.55
N CYS A 30 -18.22 -26.09 22.36
CA CYS A 30 -18.51 -26.82 21.13
C CYS A 30 -17.73 -26.20 19.95
N GLU A 31 -17.62 -26.94 18.86
CA GLU A 31 -16.99 -26.46 17.64
C GLU A 31 -17.94 -25.53 16.91
N LEU A 32 -17.61 -24.23 16.86
CA LEU A 32 -18.35 -23.23 16.06
C LEU A 32 -17.76 -23.05 14.65
N ALA A 33 -16.43 -23.17 14.55
CA ALA A 33 -15.72 -23.06 13.28
C ALA A 33 -15.40 -24.44 12.74
N THR A 34 -16.10 -24.89 11.71
CA THR A 34 -15.84 -26.17 11.05
C THR A 34 -14.55 -26.15 10.21
N PRO A 35 -13.91 -27.30 9.94
CA PRO A 35 -12.73 -27.35 9.08
C PRO A 35 -12.93 -26.69 7.72
N THR A 36 -14.10 -26.91 7.09
CA THR A 36 -14.46 -26.27 5.82
C THR A 36 -14.58 -24.75 5.95
N GLY A 37 -15.22 -24.26 7.00
CA GLY A 37 -15.34 -22.82 7.27
C GLY A 37 -13.98 -22.14 7.45
N VAL A 38 -13.08 -22.75 8.24
CA VAL A 38 -11.73 -22.23 8.44
C VAL A 38 -10.90 -22.27 7.15
N ALA A 39 -11.01 -23.33 6.34
CA ALA A 39 -10.32 -23.42 5.06
C ALA A 39 -10.77 -22.32 4.08
N LEU A 40 -12.08 -22.06 4.01
CA LEU A 40 -12.63 -20.97 3.19
C LEU A 40 -12.15 -19.61 3.66
N LEU A 41 -12.24 -19.31 4.96
CA LEU A 41 -11.77 -18.04 5.52
C LEU A 41 -10.29 -17.84 5.26
N ARG A 42 -9.46 -18.86 5.46
CA ARG A 42 -8.01 -18.78 5.22
C ARG A 42 -7.67 -18.54 3.75
N THR A 43 -8.46 -19.01 2.83
CA THR A 43 -8.24 -18.83 1.38
C THR A 43 -8.72 -17.46 0.90
N LEU A 44 -9.80 -16.94 1.47
CA LEU A 44 -10.46 -15.71 0.99
C LEU A 44 -10.07 -14.47 1.76
N ALA A 45 -9.72 -14.59 3.07
CA ALA A 45 -9.37 -13.44 3.89
C ALA A 45 -7.94 -12.98 3.61
N SER A 46 -7.77 -11.69 3.41
CA SER A 46 -6.46 -11.03 3.32
C SER A 46 -5.85 -10.74 4.69
N GLU A 47 -6.68 -10.51 5.71
CA GLU A 47 -6.28 -10.15 7.06
C GLU A 47 -7.17 -10.83 8.11
N PHE A 48 -6.62 -11.02 9.32
CA PHE A 48 -7.33 -11.54 10.48
C PHE A 48 -7.12 -10.59 11.66
N GLY A 49 -8.21 -10.21 12.35
CA GLY A 49 -8.12 -9.28 13.46
C GLY A 49 -9.49 -8.84 13.98
N PRO A 50 -9.54 -7.80 14.83
CA PRO A 50 -10.79 -7.20 15.27
C PRO A 50 -11.53 -6.55 14.08
N LEU A 51 -12.85 -6.42 14.22
CA LEU A 51 -13.67 -5.73 13.22
C LEU A 51 -13.12 -4.31 12.97
N PRO A 52 -12.71 -3.98 11.73
CA PRO A 52 -12.19 -2.65 11.44
C PRO A 52 -13.29 -1.59 11.54
N ARG A 53 -12.89 -0.32 11.69
CA ARG A 53 -13.84 0.79 11.58
C ARG A 53 -14.32 0.89 10.13
N MET A 54 -15.61 0.63 9.91
CA MET A 54 -16.19 0.57 8.57
C MET A 54 -17.57 1.24 8.54
N ARG A 55 -17.99 1.68 7.36
CA ARG A 55 -19.35 2.12 7.09
C ARG A 55 -20.09 0.99 6.40
N SER A 56 -20.80 0.19 7.21
CA SER A 56 -21.55 -0.95 6.67
C SER A 56 -22.68 -0.49 5.74
N MET A 57 -22.70 -1.01 4.52
CA MET A 57 -23.74 -0.79 3.51
C MET A 57 -24.74 -1.93 3.48
N ALA A 58 -24.29 -3.14 3.79
CA ALA A 58 -25.15 -4.31 3.87
C ALA A 58 -24.60 -5.28 4.91
N VAL A 59 -25.49 -6.08 5.50
CA VAL A 59 -25.15 -7.12 6.45
C VAL A 59 -25.86 -8.41 6.02
N GLY A 60 -25.09 -9.48 5.89
CA GLY A 60 -25.60 -10.82 5.63
C GLY A 60 -25.39 -11.75 6.82
N TYR A 61 -26.24 -12.73 6.99
CA TYR A 61 -26.14 -13.75 8.02
C TYR A 61 -26.27 -15.13 7.40
N GLY A 62 -25.45 -16.06 7.87
CA GLY A 62 -25.58 -17.49 7.61
C GLY A 62 -25.59 -18.23 8.94
N ALA A 63 -26.52 -19.15 9.13
CA ALA A 63 -26.62 -19.98 10.32
C ALA A 63 -26.39 -21.45 9.96
N GLY A 64 -25.73 -22.19 10.86
CA GLY A 64 -25.64 -23.64 10.79
C GLY A 64 -26.79 -24.31 11.56
N ASP A 65 -26.91 -25.63 11.42
CA ASP A 65 -27.96 -26.42 12.09
C ASP A 65 -27.76 -26.61 13.60
N HIS A 66 -26.53 -26.35 14.09
CA HIS A 66 -26.20 -26.47 15.51
C HIS A 66 -26.55 -25.18 16.25
N ASP A 67 -27.40 -25.26 17.26
CA ASP A 67 -27.88 -24.09 18.04
C ASP A 67 -27.50 -24.25 19.51
N PRO A 68 -26.29 -23.81 19.93
CA PRO A 68 -25.86 -23.90 21.30
C PRO A 68 -26.58 -22.89 22.19
N ASP A 69 -27.03 -23.32 23.37
CA ASP A 69 -27.75 -22.49 24.33
C ASP A 69 -27.01 -21.20 24.66
N GLY A 70 -27.71 -20.06 24.48
CA GLY A 70 -27.20 -18.75 24.84
C GLY A 70 -26.06 -18.20 23.96
N TRP A 71 -25.75 -18.86 22.84
CA TRP A 71 -24.71 -18.41 21.94
C TRP A 71 -25.13 -18.52 20.47
N PRO A 72 -25.12 -17.43 19.69
CA PRO A 72 -25.53 -17.47 18.31
C PRO A 72 -24.47 -18.16 17.43
N ASN A 73 -24.85 -19.28 16.78
CA ASN A 73 -24.01 -19.93 15.79
C ASN A 73 -24.27 -19.35 14.40
N VAL A 74 -23.76 -18.15 14.16
CA VAL A 74 -23.98 -17.42 12.91
C VAL A 74 -22.67 -16.87 12.34
N LEU A 75 -22.50 -16.98 11.05
CA LEU A 75 -21.53 -16.18 10.31
C LEU A 75 -22.20 -14.85 9.94
N ARG A 76 -21.59 -13.74 10.30
CA ARG A 76 -22.04 -12.40 9.96
C ARG A 76 -21.07 -11.75 9.00
N LEU A 77 -21.56 -11.35 7.84
CA LEU A 77 -20.80 -10.67 6.79
C LEU A 77 -21.21 -9.21 6.74
N PHE A 78 -20.27 -8.31 6.88
CA PHE A 78 -20.46 -6.88 6.63
C PHE A 78 -19.89 -6.54 5.26
N VAL A 79 -20.65 -5.79 4.47
CA VAL A 79 -20.19 -5.25 3.19
C VAL A 79 -20.01 -3.75 3.35
N GLU A 80 -18.83 -3.27 3.05
CA GLU A 80 -18.50 -1.85 2.97
C GLU A 80 -18.43 -1.44 1.51
N GLU A 81 -18.93 -0.28 1.20
CA GLU A 81 -18.63 0.35 -0.07
C GLU A 81 -17.20 0.88 0.03
N GLU A 82 -16.31 0.36 -0.80
CA GLU A 82 -15.02 1.04 -0.98
C GLU A 82 -15.33 2.51 -1.30
N PRO A 83 -14.77 3.46 -0.52
CA PRO A 83 -15.04 4.86 -0.79
C PRO A 83 -14.63 5.16 -2.22
N THR A 84 -15.61 5.22 -3.12
CA THR A 84 -15.49 5.61 -4.54
C THR A 84 -15.05 7.06 -4.69
N SER A 85 -14.68 7.71 -3.61
CA SER A 85 -13.98 8.98 -3.64
C SER A 85 -12.55 8.74 -4.14
N ALA A 86 -12.42 8.66 -5.45
CA ALA A 86 -11.16 8.59 -6.20
C ALA A 86 -10.16 9.73 -5.85
N ALA A 87 -10.52 10.62 -4.94
CA ALA A 87 -9.76 11.83 -4.68
C ALA A 87 -8.76 11.72 -3.51
N ASN A 88 -8.93 10.81 -2.55
CA ASN A 88 -8.04 10.79 -1.38
C ASN A 88 -8.02 9.40 -0.71
N GLN A 89 -7.18 8.51 -1.19
CA GLN A 89 -6.88 7.29 -0.43
C GLN A 89 -6.00 7.63 0.76
N THR A 90 -6.42 7.19 1.96
CA THR A 90 -5.59 7.29 3.16
C THR A 90 -4.94 5.94 3.40
N GLU A 91 -3.66 5.88 3.24
CA GLU A 91 -2.83 4.70 3.46
C GLU A 91 -2.22 4.75 4.86
N ARG A 92 -2.16 3.60 5.55
CA ARG A 92 -1.33 3.45 6.75
C ARG A 92 0.07 3.06 6.30
N MET A 93 1.06 3.78 6.81
CA MET A 93 2.45 3.59 6.47
C MET A 93 3.28 3.59 7.74
N ILE A 94 4.45 3.00 7.69
CA ILE A 94 5.46 3.10 8.74
C ILE A 94 6.59 3.98 8.24
N GLN A 95 6.87 5.04 8.98
CA GLN A 95 8.07 5.85 8.81
C GLN A 95 9.17 5.25 9.68
N ILE A 96 10.27 4.89 9.05
CA ILE A 96 11.44 4.24 9.65
C ILE A 96 12.59 5.22 9.61
N GLU A 97 13.17 5.56 10.75
CA GLU A 97 14.21 6.58 10.85
C GLU A 97 15.44 6.08 11.58
N THR A 98 16.60 6.49 11.10
CA THR A 98 17.87 6.30 11.80
C THR A 98 18.81 7.48 11.58
N ASN A 99 19.69 7.71 12.53
CA ASN A 99 20.71 8.75 12.47
C ASN A 99 22.08 8.12 12.28
N LEU A 100 22.86 8.63 11.32
CA LEU A 100 24.15 8.10 10.89
C LEU A 100 25.20 9.22 10.97
N ASP A 101 26.23 9.07 11.82
CA ASP A 101 27.34 10.03 11.99
C ASP A 101 28.73 9.45 11.65
N ASP A 102 28.75 8.19 11.20
CA ASP A 102 29.97 7.44 10.95
C ASP A 102 29.93 6.63 9.64
N LEU A 103 28.96 6.90 8.75
CA LEU A 103 28.80 6.24 7.47
C LEU A 103 29.44 7.05 6.34
N SER A 104 30.14 6.37 5.43
CA SER A 104 30.71 7.01 4.23
C SER A 104 29.60 7.55 3.31
N PRO A 105 29.67 8.82 2.87
CA PRO A 105 28.72 9.37 1.93
C PRO A 105 28.57 8.61 0.61
N GLN A 106 29.61 7.88 0.20
CA GLN A 106 29.62 7.09 -1.06
C GLN A 106 28.64 5.92 -1.04
N THR A 107 28.25 5.44 0.14
CA THR A 107 27.38 4.28 0.27
C THR A 107 25.89 4.61 0.17
N TYR A 108 25.49 5.88 0.33
CA TYR A 108 24.08 6.27 0.37
C TYR A 108 23.32 5.96 -0.93
N GLU A 109 23.96 6.12 -2.10
CA GLU A 109 23.34 5.81 -3.39
C GLU A 109 22.90 4.34 -3.43
N TYR A 110 23.84 3.43 -3.11
CA TYR A 110 23.58 2.00 -3.06
C TYR A 110 22.51 1.63 -2.02
N ILE A 111 22.59 2.20 -0.82
CA ILE A 111 21.62 1.95 0.25
C ILE A 111 20.21 2.38 -0.20
N MET A 112 20.08 3.55 -0.81
CA MET A 112 18.79 4.02 -1.32
C MET A 112 18.22 3.09 -2.39
N GLU A 113 19.06 2.58 -3.31
CA GLU A 113 18.65 1.60 -4.32
C GLU A 113 18.14 0.30 -3.67
N GLN A 114 18.87 -0.24 -2.69
CA GLN A 114 18.45 -1.46 -1.98
C GLN A 114 17.13 -1.25 -1.24
N LEU A 115 16.96 -0.11 -0.56
CA LEU A 115 15.72 0.22 0.15
C LEU A 115 14.51 0.28 -0.80
N PHE A 116 14.65 0.88 -1.98
CA PHE A 116 13.58 0.88 -2.97
C PHE A 116 13.30 -0.51 -3.55
N GLN A 117 14.33 -1.35 -3.73
CA GLN A 117 14.18 -2.72 -4.24
C GLN A 117 13.37 -3.61 -3.28
N VAL A 118 13.54 -3.45 -1.96
CA VAL A 118 12.78 -4.21 -0.95
C VAL A 118 11.40 -3.62 -0.67
N GLY A 119 11.06 -2.48 -1.27
CA GLY A 119 9.72 -1.92 -1.26
C GLY A 119 9.53 -0.66 -0.42
N ALA A 120 10.60 0.07 -0.08
CA ALA A 120 10.43 1.43 0.43
C ALA A 120 9.70 2.28 -0.62
N VAL A 121 8.71 3.04 -0.16
CA VAL A 121 7.89 3.92 -1.02
C VAL A 121 8.55 5.29 -1.21
N ASP A 122 9.33 5.69 -0.21
CA ASP A 122 10.10 6.93 -0.21
C ASP A 122 11.33 6.78 0.68
N VAL A 123 12.44 7.45 0.30
CA VAL A 123 13.69 7.48 1.07
C VAL A 123 14.23 8.90 1.04
N VAL A 124 14.47 9.47 2.21
CA VAL A 124 14.94 10.84 2.39
C VAL A 124 16.21 10.86 3.22
N LEU A 125 17.19 11.64 2.79
CA LEU A 125 18.43 11.93 3.52
C LEU A 125 18.42 13.40 3.94
N ALA A 126 18.42 13.66 5.24
CA ALA A 126 18.44 15.02 5.78
C ALA A 126 19.71 15.25 6.60
N PRO A 127 20.52 16.29 6.30
CA PRO A 127 21.65 16.67 7.14
C PRO A 127 21.20 17.10 8.53
N VAL A 128 21.88 16.59 9.55
CA VAL A 128 21.58 16.89 10.96
C VAL A 128 22.87 17.09 11.75
N VAL A 129 22.76 17.77 12.89
CA VAL A 129 23.84 17.81 13.89
C VAL A 129 23.47 16.88 15.03
N MET A 130 24.33 15.93 15.32
CA MET A 130 24.13 14.90 16.33
C MET A 130 24.86 15.25 17.63
N LYS A 131 24.76 14.34 18.64
CA LYS A 131 25.49 14.47 19.92
C LYS A 131 26.99 14.73 19.69
N LYS A 132 27.62 15.41 20.60
CA LYS A 132 29.05 15.83 20.50
C LYS A 132 29.33 16.73 19.28
N ASN A 133 28.30 17.41 18.78
CA ASN A 133 28.40 18.36 17.67
C ASN A 133 28.91 17.72 16.35
N ARG A 134 28.57 16.42 16.12
CA ARG A 134 28.98 15.72 14.91
C ARG A 134 27.98 15.96 13.79
N PRO A 135 28.46 16.27 12.58
CA PRO A 135 27.59 16.22 11.40
C PRO A 135 27.14 14.79 11.15
N GLY A 136 25.90 14.60 10.75
CA GLY A 136 25.34 13.31 10.42
C GLY A 136 24.18 13.42 9.44
N ILE A 137 23.61 12.27 9.10
CA ILE A 137 22.44 12.18 8.22
C ILE A 137 21.31 11.48 8.99
N LEU A 138 20.16 12.11 8.98
CA LEU A 138 18.90 11.43 9.27
C LEU A 138 18.43 10.73 7.99
N LEU A 139 18.45 9.40 7.98
CA LEU A 139 17.85 8.61 6.94
C LEU A 139 16.42 8.26 7.37
N SER A 140 15.46 8.62 6.55
CA SER A 140 14.03 8.36 6.79
C SER A 140 13.44 7.62 5.59
N CYS A 141 12.83 6.46 5.85
CA CYS A 141 12.14 5.63 4.85
C CYS A 141 10.66 5.59 5.14
N LEU A 142 9.86 5.48 4.10
CA LEU A 142 8.43 5.21 4.20
C LEU A 142 8.13 3.84 3.59
N ALA A 143 7.48 2.97 4.35
CA ALA A 143 7.12 1.63 3.90
C ALA A 143 5.70 1.25 4.30
N THR A 144 5.10 0.30 3.61
CA THR A 144 3.88 -0.36 4.06
C THR A 144 4.21 -1.31 5.20
N GLU A 145 3.24 -1.63 6.07
CA GLU A 145 3.44 -2.50 7.23
C GLU A 145 4.10 -3.83 6.85
N ASN A 146 3.65 -4.47 5.77
CA ASN A 146 4.18 -5.75 5.29
C ASN A 146 5.59 -5.67 4.64
N ARG A 147 6.15 -4.48 4.46
CA ARG A 147 7.51 -4.25 3.94
C ARG A 147 8.47 -3.70 4.99
N THR A 148 7.96 -3.37 6.18
CA THR A 148 8.74 -2.73 7.25
C THR A 148 9.94 -3.56 7.65
N ASP A 149 9.78 -4.85 7.91
CA ASP A 149 10.88 -5.72 8.36
C ASP A 149 11.97 -5.85 7.29
N ALA A 150 11.59 -5.98 6.00
CA ALA A 150 12.56 -6.05 4.91
C ALA A 150 13.38 -4.75 4.76
N VAL A 151 12.75 -3.60 4.96
CA VAL A 151 13.43 -2.28 4.95
C VAL A 151 14.38 -2.16 6.15
N ILE A 152 13.97 -2.60 7.34
CA ILE A 152 14.81 -2.58 8.55
C ILE A 152 16.04 -3.48 8.37
N GLU A 153 15.86 -4.64 7.78
CA GLU A 153 16.96 -5.58 7.51
C GLU A 153 18.03 -4.95 6.63
N VAL A 154 17.65 -4.28 5.55
CA VAL A 154 18.59 -3.52 4.70
C VAL A 154 19.32 -2.44 5.50
N LEU A 155 18.60 -1.67 6.34
CA LEU A 155 19.24 -0.66 7.18
C LEU A 155 20.29 -1.24 8.13
N PHE A 156 20.02 -2.38 8.74
CA PHE A 156 20.99 -3.04 9.64
C PHE A 156 22.17 -3.69 8.90
N GLN A 157 21.96 -4.16 7.67
CA GLN A 157 23.01 -4.79 6.88
C GLN A 157 23.95 -3.77 6.21
N GLU A 158 23.37 -2.68 5.70
CA GLU A 158 24.08 -1.75 4.81
C GLU A 158 24.49 -0.44 5.51
N THR A 159 24.12 -0.25 6.77
CA THR A 159 24.50 0.95 7.53
C THR A 159 25.17 0.60 8.85
N THR A 160 25.73 1.60 9.51
CA THR A 160 26.34 1.48 10.83
C THR A 160 25.33 1.54 11.99
N THR A 161 24.02 1.69 11.68
CA THR A 161 23.01 1.84 12.71
C THR A 161 22.82 0.58 13.54
N LEU A 162 22.62 0.77 14.85
CA LEU A 162 22.27 -0.30 15.80
C LEU A 162 20.80 -0.29 16.19
N GLY A 163 20.02 0.67 15.65
CA GLY A 163 18.62 0.78 15.97
C GLY A 163 17.88 1.79 15.08
N VAL A 164 16.60 1.53 14.88
CA VAL A 164 15.71 2.39 14.10
C VAL A 164 14.52 2.84 14.96
N ARG A 165 13.94 3.98 14.61
CA ARG A 165 12.68 4.49 15.17
C ARG A 165 11.56 4.21 14.19
N LEU A 166 10.42 3.77 14.70
CA LEU A 166 9.23 3.47 13.91
C LEU A 166 8.10 4.40 14.33
N HIS A 167 7.47 5.04 13.35
CA HIS A 167 6.31 5.89 13.55
C HIS A 167 5.20 5.48 12.60
N GLU A 168 4.01 5.20 13.14
CA GLU A 168 2.83 5.03 12.31
C GLU A 168 2.39 6.37 11.75
N VAL A 169 2.29 6.46 10.43
CA VAL A 169 1.86 7.67 9.73
C VAL A 169 0.69 7.39 8.80
N ARG A 170 -0.15 8.38 8.60
CA ARG A 170 -1.22 8.34 7.60
C ARG A 170 -0.81 9.16 6.39
N ARG A 171 -0.71 8.52 5.25
CA ARG A 171 -0.43 9.18 3.97
C ARG A 171 -1.72 9.35 3.19
N ARG A 172 -1.99 10.56 2.72
CA ARG A 172 -3.09 10.82 1.77
C ARG A 172 -2.51 10.95 0.37
N VAL A 173 -2.98 10.11 -0.55
CA VAL A 173 -2.52 10.10 -1.93
C VAL A 173 -3.69 10.37 -2.88
N LEU A 174 -3.42 11.10 -3.95
CA LEU A 174 -4.36 11.25 -5.04
C LEU A 174 -4.31 10.01 -5.92
N THR A 175 -5.46 9.50 -6.33
CA THR A 175 -5.52 8.47 -7.37
C THR A 175 -4.88 8.98 -8.64
N ARG A 176 -3.97 8.20 -9.20
CA ARG A 176 -3.21 8.56 -10.40
C ARG A 176 -3.41 7.53 -11.50
N ARG A 177 -3.41 8.02 -12.75
CA ARG A 177 -3.41 7.19 -13.94
C ARG A 177 -2.30 7.64 -14.89
N PHE A 178 -1.86 6.74 -15.74
CA PHE A 178 -0.90 7.06 -16.79
C PHE A 178 -1.62 7.22 -18.12
N VAL A 179 -1.33 8.32 -18.82
CA VAL A 179 -1.89 8.63 -20.14
C VAL A 179 -0.74 8.79 -21.12
N PRO A 180 -0.61 7.93 -22.14
CA PRO A 180 0.44 8.07 -23.14
C PRO A 180 0.13 9.28 -24.04
N VAL A 181 1.16 10.08 -24.32
CA VAL A 181 1.10 11.18 -25.29
C VAL A 181 2.22 11.04 -26.32
N THR A 182 1.92 11.34 -27.57
CA THR A 182 2.91 11.32 -28.66
C THR A 182 3.52 12.71 -28.79
N THR A 183 4.85 12.77 -28.71
CA THR A 183 5.68 13.96 -28.99
C THR A 183 6.49 13.74 -30.24
N GLN A 184 7.21 14.75 -30.73
CA GLN A 184 8.14 14.59 -31.85
C GLN A 184 9.27 13.61 -31.53
N GLY A 185 9.68 13.52 -30.26
CA GLY A 185 10.74 12.62 -29.81
C GLY A 185 10.28 11.20 -29.48
N GLY A 186 8.97 10.92 -29.43
CA GLY A 186 8.43 9.61 -29.09
C GLY A 186 7.25 9.67 -28.10
N VAL A 187 6.85 8.54 -27.56
CA VAL A 187 5.74 8.44 -26.61
C VAL A 187 6.25 8.70 -25.19
N VAL A 188 5.54 9.57 -24.46
CA VAL A 188 5.79 9.88 -23.05
C VAL A 188 4.54 9.54 -22.24
N ARG A 189 4.69 8.84 -21.14
CA ARG A 189 3.60 8.62 -20.18
C ARG A 189 3.40 9.86 -19.33
N MET A 190 2.19 10.36 -19.30
CA MET A 190 1.79 11.46 -18.42
C MET A 190 1.21 10.88 -17.14
N LYS A 191 1.78 11.19 -15.98
CA LYS A 191 1.21 10.90 -14.67
C LYS A 191 0.13 11.93 -14.37
N VAL A 192 -1.13 11.49 -14.34
CA VAL A 192 -2.29 12.36 -14.14
C VAL A 192 -2.98 12.00 -12.85
N ALA A 193 -3.17 12.98 -11.97
CA ALA A 193 -3.87 12.82 -10.71
C ALA A 193 -5.09 13.76 -10.66
N GLU A 194 -6.23 13.24 -10.22
CA GLU A 194 -7.44 14.01 -10.03
C GLU A 194 -7.46 14.65 -8.64
N VAL A 195 -7.62 15.98 -8.60
CA VAL A 195 -7.61 16.75 -7.34
C VAL A 195 -9.02 16.95 -6.78
N GLY A 196 -10.04 16.76 -7.63
CA GLY A 196 -11.45 16.97 -7.32
C GLY A 196 -12.06 18.09 -8.17
N ALA A 197 -13.39 18.13 -8.24
CA ALA A 197 -14.17 19.12 -9.01
C ALA A 197 -13.71 19.31 -10.48
N GLY A 198 -13.17 18.25 -11.11
CA GLY A 198 -12.68 18.28 -12.48
C GLY A 198 -11.28 18.89 -12.67
N TRP A 199 -10.58 19.17 -11.58
CA TRP A 199 -9.19 19.61 -11.61
C TRP A 199 -8.24 18.42 -11.62
N GLU A 200 -7.25 18.49 -12.51
CA GLU A 200 -6.21 17.47 -12.65
C GLU A 200 -4.83 18.10 -12.59
N LYS A 201 -3.90 17.39 -11.96
CA LYS A 201 -2.46 17.62 -12.07
C LYS A 201 -1.90 16.63 -13.08
N ALA A 202 -1.09 17.11 -14.00
CA ALA A 202 -0.44 16.27 -15.00
C ALA A 202 1.05 16.62 -15.07
N ALA A 203 1.90 15.60 -15.03
CA ALA A 203 3.33 15.71 -15.17
C ALA A 203 3.83 14.56 -16.08
N PRO A 204 4.82 14.81 -16.96
CA PRO A 204 5.43 13.77 -17.76
C PRO A 204 6.28 12.84 -16.87
N GLU A 205 6.37 11.57 -17.22
CA GLU A 205 7.24 10.63 -16.53
C GLU A 205 8.70 10.94 -16.86
N TYR A 206 9.51 11.13 -15.82
CA TYR A 206 10.88 11.59 -15.94
C TYR A 206 11.75 10.66 -16.79
N GLU A 207 11.69 9.34 -16.54
CA GLU A 207 12.52 8.36 -17.23
C GLU A 207 12.19 8.28 -18.73
N ASP A 208 10.91 8.43 -19.11
CA ASP A 208 10.53 8.49 -20.52
C ASP A 208 11.13 9.73 -21.21
N CYS A 209 11.07 10.88 -20.53
CA CYS A 209 11.65 12.13 -21.06
C CYS A 209 13.18 12.07 -21.12
N LYS A 210 13.83 11.51 -20.11
CA LYS A 210 15.28 11.32 -20.07
C LYS A 210 15.77 10.43 -21.22
N ALA A 211 15.10 9.30 -21.42
CA ALA A 211 15.44 8.39 -22.52
C ALA A 211 15.30 9.07 -23.90
N ILE A 212 14.25 9.89 -24.10
CA ILE A 212 14.07 10.67 -25.31
C ILE A 212 15.17 11.72 -25.47
N ALA A 213 15.47 12.48 -24.41
CA ALA A 213 16.50 13.52 -24.43
C ALA A 213 17.88 12.92 -24.79
N GLN A 214 18.24 11.79 -24.17
CA GLN A 214 19.50 11.09 -24.48
C GLN A 214 19.58 10.59 -25.93
N ARG A 215 18.49 10.10 -26.48
CA ARG A 215 18.43 9.56 -27.84
C ARG A 215 18.42 10.66 -28.91
N THR A 216 17.74 11.77 -28.64
CA THR A 216 17.51 12.83 -29.63
C THR A 216 18.47 14.00 -29.54
N GLY A 217 19.18 14.14 -28.40
CA GLY A 217 20.01 15.31 -28.11
C GLY A 217 19.23 16.56 -27.73
N TYR A 218 17.89 16.50 -27.64
CA TYR A 218 17.09 17.64 -27.19
C TYR A 218 17.27 17.88 -25.68
N PRO A 219 17.24 19.15 -25.23
CA PRO A 219 17.25 19.43 -23.81
C PRO A 219 16.09 18.75 -23.09
N LEU A 220 16.35 18.10 -21.95
CA LEU A 220 15.34 17.40 -21.17
C LEU A 220 14.10 18.28 -20.86
N LYS A 221 14.34 19.55 -20.53
CA LYS A 221 13.29 20.51 -20.26
C LYS A 221 12.34 20.69 -21.46
N THR A 222 12.88 20.76 -22.66
CA THR A 222 12.08 20.89 -23.90
C THR A 222 11.22 19.64 -24.12
N VAL A 223 11.78 18.45 -23.92
CA VAL A 223 11.02 17.18 -24.02
C VAL A 223 9.86 17.15 -23.02
N MET A 224 10.10 17.58 -21.79
CA MET A 224 9.05 17.64 -20.74
C MET A 224 7.94 18.67 -21.09
N GLU A 225 8.33 19.83 -21.62
CA GLU A 225 7.37 20.87 -22.06
C GLU A 225 6.53 20.39 -23.25
N ASP A 226 7.13 19.74 -24.23
CA ASP A 226 6.44 19.18 -25.41
C ASP A 226 5.40 18.11 -24.98
N ALA A 227 5.78 17.22 -24.07
CA ALA A 227 4.88 16.21 -23.52
C ALA A 227 3.67 16.86 -22.81
N LEU A 228 3.90 17.89 -22.01
CA LEU A 228 2.84 18.61 -21.31
C LEU A 228 1.91 19.35 -22.29
N MET A 229 2.47 19.95 -23.35
CA MET A 229 1.70 20.61 -24.40
C MET A 229 0.87 19.60 -25.20
N ALA A 230 1.43 18.44 -25.55
CA ALA A 230 0.72 17.37 -26.25
C ALA A 230 -0.49 16.87 -25.42
N TYR A 231 -0.31 16.66 -24.12
CA TYR A 231 -1.38 16.29 -23.20
C TYR A 231 -2.52 17.34 -23.18
N ARG A 232 -2.18 18.62 -23.02
CA ARG A 232 -3.16 19.71 -22.97
C ARG A 232 -3.94 19.86 -24.27
N ARG A 233 -3.31 19.66 -25.44
CA ARG A 233 -3.97 19.69 -26.76
C ARG A 233 -4.97 18.54 -26.91
N GLY A 234 -4.61 17.31 -26.49
CA GLY A 234 -5.49 16.15 -26.53
C GLY A 234 -6.74 16.36 -25.68
N ARG A 235 -6.59 16.94 -24.48
CA ARG A 235 -7.71 17.21 -23.56
C ARG A 235 -8.71 18.26 -24.09
N LYS A 236 -8.24 19.29 -24.79
CA LYS A 236 -9.12 20.27 -25.42
C LYS A 236 -9.99 19.63 -26.49
N LYS A 237 -9.45 18.70 -27.30
CA LYS A 237 -10.23 17.99 -28.33
C LYS A 237 -11.35 17.14 -27.72
N THR A 238 -11.07 16.40 -26.65
CA THR A 238 -12.04 15.53 -25.97
C THR A 238 -13.20 16.36 -25.35
N ARG A 239 -12.92 17.51 -24.75
CA ARG A 239 -13.98 18.39 -24.19
C ARG A 239 -14.93 18.95 -25.27
N ILE A 240 -14.43 19.27 -26.44
CA ILE A 240 -15.24 19.83 -27.56
C ILE A 240 -16.15 18.74 -28.14
N THR A 241 -15.67 17.48 -28.21
CA THR A 241 -16.45 16.35 -28.74
C THR A 241 -17.59 15.97 -27.78
N THR A 242 -17.36 16.02 -26.49
CA THR A 242 -18.38 15.70 -25.46
C THR A 242 -19.47 16.79 -25.37
N ALA A 243 -19.13 18.05 -25.65
CA ALA A 243 -20.10 19.16 -25.69
C ALA A 243 -20.99 19.12 -26.93
N ARG A 244 -20.50 18.61 -28.08
CA ARG A 244 -21.28 18.47 -29.31
C ARG A 244 -22.19 17.24 -29.38
N GLY A 245 -21.98 16.25 -28.54
CA GLY A 245 -22.80 15.04 -28.46
C GLY A 245 -23.98 15.11 -27.49
N ARG A 246 -24.23 16.28 -26.88
CA ARG A 246 -25.34 16.55 -25.95
C ARG A 246 -26.28 17.64 -26.43
N ALA A 247 -26.24 18.02 -27.72
CA ALA A 247 -27.16 18.96 -28.37
C ALA A 247 -28.11 18.20 -29.29
#